data_849858b733099e3c00eded7e1929bec8
#
_entry.id   849858b733099e3c00eded7e1929bec8
#
_cell.length_a   1.000
_cell.length_b   1.000
_cell.length_c   1.000
_cell.angle_alpha   90.00
_cell.angle_beta   90.00
_cell.angle_gamma   90.00
#
_symmetry.space_group_name_H-M   'P 1'
#
loop_
_entity.id
_entity.type
_entity.pdbx_description
1 polymer ?
#
loop_
_entity_poly.entity_id
_entity_poly.type
_entity_poly.pdbx_seq_one_letter_code
_entity_poly.pdbx_strand_id
1 'polypeptide(L)'
;MPLKSLKNRLNQHFELSPRYGSVKKIMPNIVYADGFNPSVGDVVKIEKSDGSECVGMVVVAEKEQFGFTPFNFIEGARAGDKVLFLKEGLNFPVGRNLLGRVLNPLGQVIDNKGALDYERLAPVITTPIAPLKRGLIDEVFSVGVKSIDGLLTCGKGQKLGIFAGSGVGKSTLMGMITRGCLVPIKVIALIGERGREIPEFIEKNLKGDLSSCVLVVATSDDSPLMRKYGAFCAMSVAEYFKNQGLDVLFIMDSVTRFAMAQREIGLALGEPPTSKGYPPSALSLLPQLMERAGKEENKGSITAFFSVLVEGDDLSDPIADQARSILDGHIVLSRELTDYGIYPPINILNSASRVAKDIISESQNLCARKFRRLYALLKENEMLIRIGSYQMGNDKELDEAIKKKALMEQFLAQDENALQPFEQSFQQLEEILR
;
A
#
# COMPACT_ATOMS: atom_id res chain seq x y z
N MET A 1 40.78 28.18 -11.17
CA MET A 1 39.88 27.08 -10.79
C MET A 1 40.53 26.32 -9.62
N PRO A 2 39.87 26.12 -8.50
CA PRO A 2 40.49 25.40 -7.39
C PRO A 2 40.61 23.92 -7.68
N LEU A 3 41.76 23.32 -7.40
CA LEU A 3 42.09 21.89 -7.59
C LEU A 3 41.03 20.91 -7.03
N LYS A 4 40.25 21.32 -6.03
CA LYS A 4 39.13 20.55 -5.49
C LYS A 4 37.98 20.32 -6.51
N SER A 5 37.72 21.30 -7.38
CA SER A 5 36.67 21.14 -8.41
C SER A 5 37.08 20.21 -9.55
N LEU A 6 38.40 20.18 -9.83
CA LEU A 6 38.95 19.23 -10.81
C LEU A 6 38.94 17.79 -10.28
N LYS A 7 39.28 17.59 -8.99
CA LYS A 7 39.21 16.27 -8.32
C LYS A 7 37.80 15.70 -8.28
N ASN A 8 36.80 16.56 -7.99
CA ASN A 8 35.40 16.13 -8.00
C ASN A 8 34.89 15.81 -9.41
N ARG A 9 35.42 16.43 -10.45
CA ARG A 9 35.12 16.09 -11.85
C ARG A 9 35.83 14.83 -12.31
N LEU A 10 37.04 14.56 -11.86
CA LEU A 10 37.81 13.35 -12.19
C LEU A 10 37.31 12.10 -11.44
N ASN A 11 36.61 12.26 -10.30
CA ASN A 11 35.96 11.16 -9.59
C ASN A 11 34.54 10.83 -10.09
N GLN A 12 33.98 11.59 -11.04
CA GLN A 12 32.86 11.12 -11.82
C GLN A 12 33.42 10.11 -12.82
N HIS A 13 33.02 8.85 -12.69
CA HIS A 13 33.27 7.83 -13.69
C HIS A 13 32.58 8.28 -15.00
N PHE A 14 33.34 8.98 -15.84
CA PHE A 14 32.94 9.19 -17.22
C PHE A 14 33.12 7.85 -17.93
N GLU A 15 32.05 7.12 -18.14
CA GLU A 15 32.08 6.07 -19.13
C GLU A 15 32.30 6.73 -20.49
N LEU A 16 33.52 6.61 -21.02
CA LEU A 16 33.96 7.21 -22.27
C LEU A 16 33.25 6.62 -23.51
N SER A 17 32.53 5.50 -23.32
CA SER A 17 31.65 4.89 -24.34
C SER A 17 30.46 4.23 -23.70
N PRO A 18 29.24 4.37 -24.25
CA PRO A 18 28.06 3.67 -23.72
C PRO A 18 28.25 2.15 -23.87
N ARG A 19 27.93 1.40 -22.81
CA ARG A 19 27.88 -0.06 -22.86
C ARG A 19 26.66 -0.45 -23.68
N TYR A 20 26.86 -1.19 -24.75
CA TYR A 20 25.78 -1.66 -25.60
C TYR A 20 25.95 -3.13 -25.95
N GLY A 21 24.81 -3.75 -26.19
CA GLY A 21 24.66 -5.13 -26.60
C GLY A 21 23.60 -5.29 -27.67
N SER A 22 23.15 -6.50 -27.87
CA SER A 22 22.19 -6.87 -28.89
C SER A 22 21.15 -7.82 -28.35
N VAL A 23 19.89 -7.62 -28.71
CA VAL A 23 18.78 -8.55 -28.41
C VAL A 23 19.03 -9.88 -29.11
N LYS A 24 19.00 -10.98 -28.39
CA LYS A 24 19.15 -12.36 -28.89
C LYS A 24 17.83 -13.10 -29.01
N LYS A 25 16.97 -12.96 -28.00
CA LYS A 25 15.70 -13.69 -27.93
C LYS A 25 14.65 -12.85 -27.21
N ILE A 26 13.45 -12.86 -27.74
CA ILE A 26 12.30 -12.17 -27.15
C ILE A 26 11.26 -13.23 -26.74
N MET A 27 10.80 -13.13 -25.51
CA MET A 27 9.69 -13.89 -24.94
C MET A 27 8.66 -12.89 -24.38
N PRO A 28 7.42 -13.29 -24.10
CA PRO A 28 6.35 -12.35 -23.72
C PRO A 28 6.70 -11.35 -22.60
N ASN A 29 7.40 -11.78 -21.57
CA ASN A 29 7.73 -10.94 -20.40
C ASN A 29 9.24 -10.86 -20.11
N ILE A 30 10.09 -11.40 -20.99
CA ILE A 30 11.55 -11.39 -20.82
C ILE A 30 12.26 -11.29 -22.15
N VAL A 31 13.29 -10.47 -22.21
CA VAL A 31 14.18 -10.30 -23.37
C VAL A 31 15.58 -10.70 -22.97
N TYR A 32 16.21 -11.53 -23.77
CA TYR A 32 17.61 -11.92 -23.61
C TYR A 32 18.49 -11.12 -24.55
N ALA A 33 19.62 -10.61 -24.04
CA ALA A 33 20.60 -9.84 -24.75
C ALA A 33 22.03 -10.23 -24.34
N ASP A 34 23.01 -9.83 -25.14
CA ASP A 34 24.44 -9.98 -24.84
C ASP A 34 25.20 -8.65 -25.03
N GLY A 35 26.52 -8.69 -24.93
CA GLY A 35 27.41 -7.58 -25.29
C GLY A 35 28.02 -6.83 -24.11
N PHE A 36 27.41 -6.94 -22.89
CA PHE A 36 27.97 -6.42 -21.65
C PHE A 36 27.42 -7.24 -20.45
N ASN A 37 28.03 -7.06 -19.28
CA ASN A 37 27.65 -7.79 -18.05
C ASN A 37 26.96 -6.85 -17.05
N PRO A 38 25.62 -6.70 -17.10
CA PRO A 38 24.88 -5.94 -16.11
C PRO A 38 24.64 -6.76 -14.84
N SER A 39 24.37 -6.08 -13.74
CA SER A 39 23.90 -6.69 -12.49
C SER A 39 22.36 -6.85 -12.50
N VAL A 40 21.85 -7.79 -11.74
CA VAL A 40 20.41 -7.89 -11.51
C VAL A 40 19.93 -6.60 -10.83
N GLY A 41 18.85 -6.01 -11.35
CA GLY A 41 18.33 -4.72 -10.91
C GLY A 41 18.79 -3.53 -11.74
N ASP A 42 19.80 -3.69 -12.62
CA ASP A 42 20.21 -2.63 -13.52
C ASP A 42 19.14 -2.32 -14.56
N VAL A 43 19.13 -1.07 -15.01
CA VAL A 43 18.17 -0.57 -16.00
C VAL A 43 18.83 -0.50 -17.35
N VAL A 44 18.18 -1.10 -18.34
CA VAL A 44 18.61 -1.14 -19.75
C VAL A 44 17.53 -0.56 -20.65
N LYS A 45 17.92 -0.18 -21.86
CA LYS A 45 17.04 0.36 -22.90
C LYS A 45 17.27 -0.37 -24.22
N ILE A 46 16.19 -0.78 -24.88
CA ILE A 46 16.22 -1.22 -26.27
C ILE A 46 15.96 0.00 -27.17
N GLU A 47 16.81 0.19 -28.18
CA GLU A 47 16.54 1.06 -29.29
C GLU A 47 16.00 0.20 -30.44
N LYS A 48 14.69 0.31 -30.70
CA LYS A 48 14.03 -0.48 -31.74
C LYS A 48 14.33 0.09 -33.13
N SER A 49 14.20 -0.74 -34.14
CA SER A 49 14.45 -0.36 -35.54
C SER A 49 13.51 0.72 -36.08
N ASP A 50 12.35 0.92 -35.46
CA ASP A 50 11.39 1.99 -35.79
C ASP A 50 11.71 3.32 -35.09
N GLY A 51 12.78 3.40 -34.33
CA GLY A 51 13.18 4.56 -33.53
C GLY A 51 12.48 4.70 -32.17
N SER A 52 11.57 3.81 -31.86
CA SER A 52 10.95 3.78 -30.51
C SER A 52 11.87 3.11 -29.49
N GLU A 53 11.66 3.41 -28.21
CA GLU A 53 12.49 2.91 -27.13
C GLU A 53 11.66 2.08 -26.15
N CYS A 54 12.29 1.06 -25.55
CA CYS A 54 11.71 0.28 -24.48
C CYS A 54 12.71 0.16 -23.34
N VAL A 55 12.31 0.60 -22.14
CA VAL A 55 13.11 0.49 -20.92
C VAL A 55 12.77 -0.80 -20.21
N GLY A 56 13.77 -1.48 -19.66
CA GLY A 56 13.60 -2.71 -18.90
C GLY A 56 14.57 -2.82 -17.75
N MET A 57 14.34 -3.80 -16.89
CA MET A 57 15.21 -4.11 -15.75
C MET A 57 15.76 -5.51 -15.86
N VAL A 58 17.05 -5.65 -15.61
CA VAL A 58 17.75 -6.93 -15.61
C VAL A 58 17.24 -7.79 -14.44
N VAL A 59 16.79 -9.00 -14.78
CA VAL A 59 16.25 -9.99 -13.82
C VAL A 59 17.05 -11.29 -13.81
N VAL A 60 17.83 -11.54 -14.87
CA VAL A 60 18.73 -12.68 -14.99
C VAL A 60 20.08 -12.16 -15.45
N ALA A 61 21.17 -12.54 -14.78
CA ALA A 61 22.53 -12.24 -15.17
C ALA A 61 23.31 -13.55 -15.28
N GLU A 62 23.80 -13.86 -16.50
CA GLU A 62 24.64 -14.99 -16.83
C GLU A 62 25.97 -14.52 -17.39
N LYS A 63 26.92 -15.40 -17.57
CA LYS A 63 28.26 -15.05 -18.00
C LYS A 63 28.32 -14.46 -19.43
N GLU A 64 27.49 -14.97 -20.33
CA GLU A 64 27.50 -14.60 -21.75
C GLU A 64 26.25 -13.85 -22.22
N GLN A 65 25.21 -13.88 -21.41
CA GLN A 65 23.93 -13.23 -21.70
C GLN A 65 23.25 -12.73 -20.45
N PHE A 66 22.29 -11.84 -20.60
CA PHE A 66 21.43 -11.40 -19.52
C PHE A 66 19.97 -11.33 -19.99
N GLY A 67 19.05 -11.52 -19.05
CA GLY A 67 17.62 -11.39 -19.28
C GLY A 67 17.08 -10.17 -18.57
N PHE A 68 16.22 -9.41 -19.22
CA PHE A 68 15.54 -8.28 -18.61
C PHE A 68 14.04 -8.29 -18.92
N THR A 69 13.25 -7.79 -17.98
CA THR A 69 11.81 -7.61 -18.12
C THR A 69 11.54 -6.16 -18.54
N PRO A 70 10.70 -5.91 -19.55
CA PRO A 70 10.39 -4.56 -19.99
C PRO A 70 9.41 -3.85 -19.02
N PHE A 71 9.58 -2.54 -18.83
CA PHE A 71 8.60 -1.67 -18.19
C PHE A 71 7.46 -1.27 -19.13
N ASN A 72 7.75 -1.19 -20.43
CA ASN A 72 6.82 -0.78 -21.46
C ASN A 72 6.56 -1.94 -22.43
N PHE A 73 5.64 -1.75 -23.36
CA PHE A 73 5.35 -2.73 -24.40
C PHE A 73 6.56 -3.01 -25.28
N ILE A 74 6.80 -4.30 -25.53
CA ILE A 74 7.95 -4.81 -26.28
C ILE A 74 7.68 -4.93 -27.79
N GLU A 75 6.42 -4.74 -28.21
CA GLU A 75 5.99 -4.85 -29.59
C GLU A 75 6.90 -4.02 -30.51
N GLY A 76 7.24 -4.58 -31.68
CA GLY A 76 8.15 -3.97 -32.63
C GLY A 76 9.64 -4.24 -32.37
N ALA A 77 10.03 -4.76 -31.22
CA ALA A 77 11.41 -5.17 -30.97
C ALA A 77 11.78 -6.43 -31.77
N ARG A 78 13.02 -6.52 -32.19
CA ARG A 78 13.56 -7.62 -33.03
C ARG A 78 14.86 -8.15 -32.46
N ALA A 79 15.16 -9.40 -32.77
CA ALA A 79 16.51 -9.92 -32.56
C ALA A 79 17.51 -9.07 -33.38
N GLY A 80 18.59 -8.65 -32.74
CA GLY A 80 19.57 -7.73 -33.31
C GLY A 80 19.39 -6.27 -32.92
N ASP A 81 18.24 -5.86 -32.36
CA ASP A 81 18.05 -4.51 -31.84
C ASP A 81 19.10 -4.18 -30.77
N LYS A 82 19.50 -2.93 -30.72
CA LYS A 82 20.54 -2.46 -29.80
C LYS A 82 20.01 -2.33 -28.39
N VAL A 83 20.75 -2.88 -27.42
CA VAL A 83 20.47 -2.74 -25.99
C VAL A 83 21.54 -1.87 -25.35
N LEU A 84 21.13 -0.84 -24.63
CA LEU A 84 22.00 0.11 -23.94
C LEU A 84 21.87 -0.04 -22.43
N PHE A 85 23.00 -0.01 -21.73
CA PHE A 85 23.02 0.19 -20.30
C PHE A 85 22.64 1.64 -19.98
N LEU A 86 21.65 1.84 -19.10
CA LEU A 86 21.22 3.18 -18.70
C LEU A 86 21.79 3.60 -17.34
N LYS A 87 21.62 2.76 -16.33
CA LYS A 87 22.02 3.08 -14.96
C LYS A 87 21.99 1.85 -14.04
N GLU A 88 22.76 1.93 -12.98
CA GLU A 88 22.72 0.97 -11.88
C GLU A 88 21.45 1.18 -11.05
N GLY A 89 20.66 0.11 -10.90
CA GLY A 89 19.44 0.11 -10.12
C GLY A 89 18.35 1.09 -10.58
N LEU A 90 17.17 0.98 -9.99
CA LEU A 90 16.07 1.90 -10.21
C LEU A 90 16.10 3.01 -9.16
N ASN A 91 16.05 4.26 -9.61
CA ASN A 91 15.94 5.43 -8.76
C ASN A 91 14.64 6.18 -9.09
N PHE A 92 14.03 6.82 -8.08
CA PHE A 92 12.79 7.55 -8.21
C PHE A 92 12.95 9.00 -7.72
N PRO A 93 12.31 9.99 -8.37
CA PRO A 93 12.37 11.37 -7.93
C PRO A 93 11.70 11.52 -6.56
N VAL A 94 12.34 12.28 -5.67
CA VAL A 94 11.81 12.64 -4.36
C VAL A 94 12.05 14.12 -4.06
N GLY A 95 11.14 14.73 -3.30
CA GLY A 95 11.21 16.14 -2.96
C GLY A 95 9.84 16.67 -2.55
N ARG A 96 9.79 17.84 -1.91
CA ARG A 96 8.53 18.48 -1.49
C ARG A 96 7.66 18.89 -2.69
N ASN A 97 8.27 19.16 -3.84
CA ASN A 97 7.58 19.55 -5.07
C ASN A 97 6.80 18.38 -5.72
N LEU A 98 6.90 17.17 -5.17
CA LEU A 98 6.04 16.05 -5.55
C LEU A 98 4.63 16.14 -4.93
N LEU A 99 4.43 16.97 -3.91
CA LEU A 99 3.08 17.16 -3.34
C LEU A 99 2.15 17.75 -4.39
N GLY A 100 0.95 17.20 -4.49
CA GLY A 100 -0.03 17.55 -5.51
C GLY A 100 0.15 16.85 -6.85
N ARG A 101 1.16 15.96 -7.00
CA ARG A 101 1.52 15.34 -8.28
C ARG A 101 1.10 13.86 -8.34
N VAL A 102 0.84 13.43 -9.56
CA VAL A 102 0.55 12.04 -9.90
C VAL A 102 1.62 11.54 -10.89
N LEU A 103 2.31 10.46 -10.50
CA LEU A 103 3.45 9.93 -11.25
C LEU A 103 3.23 8.45 -11.59
N ASN A 104 3.86 8.00 -12.67
CA ASN A 104 4.02 6.58 -12.95
C ASN A 104 5.29 6.02 -12.27
N PRO A 105 5.53 4.70 -12.24
CA PRO A 105 6.71 4.08 -11.62
C PRO A 105 8.06 4.43 -12.25
N LEU A 106 8.09 5.02 -13.44
CA LEU A 106 9.30 5.55 -14.07
C LEU A 106 9.61 7.00 -13.63
N GLY A 107 8.78 7.59 -12.74
CA GLY A 107 8.93 8.97 -12.29
C GLY A 107 8.40 10.01 -13.28
N GLN A 108 7.66 9.58 -14.29
CA GLN A 108 7.04 10.48 -15.25
C GLN A 108 5.70 10.99 -14.71
N VAL A 109 5.42 12.27 -14.92
CA VAL A 109 4.14 12.87 -14.53
C VAL A 109 3.01 12.45 -15.48
N ILE A 110 1.86 12.15 -14.91
CA ILE A 110 0.65 11.77 -15.65
C ILE A 110 -0.56 12.68 -15.33
N ASP A 111 -0.31 13.78 -14.63
CA ASP A 111 -1.33 14.73 -14.12
C ASP A 111 -1.52 15.97 -15.02
N ASN A 112 -0.83 16.06 -16.14
CA ASN A 112 -0.85 17.20 -17.06
C ASN A 112 -0.46 18.56 -16.43
N LYS A 113 0.21 18.57 -15.26
CA LYS A 113 0.61 19.81 -14.55
C LYS A 113 2.02 20.29 -14.92
N GLY A 114 2.54 19.94 -16.10
CA GLY A 114 3.86 20.33 -16.57
C GLY A 114 5.00 19.48 -15.98
N ALA A 115 6.24 19.89 -16.26
CA ALA A 115 7.45 19.15 -15.85
C ALA A 115 7.53 18.99 -14.33
N LEU A 116 8.12 17.86 -13.91
CA LEU A 116 8.37 17.59 -12.52
C LEU A 116 9.66 18.30 -12.07
N ASP A 117 9.56 19.07 -11.01
CA ASP A 117 10.71 19.52 -10.23
C ASP A 117 10.90 18.57 -9.05
N TYR A 118 12.13 18.15 -8.76
CA TYR A 118 12.46 17.23 -7.67
C TYR A 118 13.82 17.57 -7.05
N GLU A 119 13.99 17.28 -5.77
CA GLU A 119 15.21 17.63 -5.05
C GLU A 119 16.36 16.66 -5.36
N ARG A 120 16.04 15.37 -5.45
CA ARG A 120 17.02 14.31 -5.76
C ARG A 120 16.35 13.03 -6.27
N LEU A 121 17.17 12.12 -6.76
CA LEU A 121 16.80 10.74 -7.01
C LEU A 121 17.11 9.90 -5.75
N ALA A 122 16.15 9.07 -5.32
CA ALA A 122 16.32 8.12 -4.24
C ALA A 122 16.29 6.68 -4.78
N PRO A 123 17.07 5.74 -4.21
CA PRO A 123 17.01 4.34 -4.62
C PRO A 123 15.63 3.76 -4.30
N VAL A 124 15.08 3.01 -5.25
CA VAL A 124 13.75 2.39 -5.12
C VAL A 124 13.81 1.15 -4.21
N ILE A 125 14.87 0.36 -4.32
CA ILE A 125 15.09 -0.79 -3.46
C ILE A 125 16.04 -0.41 -2.32
N THR A 126 15.51 -0.48 -1.11
CA THR A 126 16.23 -0.19 0.14
C THR A 126 15.99 -1.31 1.14
N THR A 127 16.82 -1.40 2.15
CA THR A 127 16.62 -2.33 3.26
C THR A 127 15.55 -1.82 4.22
N PRO A 128 14.71 -2.69 4.80
CA PRO A 128 13.80 -2.31 5.88
C PRO A 128 14.52 -1.68 7.07
N ILE A 129 13.76 -0.98 7.93
CA ILE A 129 14.28 -0.41 9.18
C ILE A 129 14.89 -1.54 10.02
N ALA A 130 16.15 -1.36 10.44
CA ALA A 130 16.82 -2.35 11.28
C ALA A 130 16.04 -2.55 12.61
N PRO A 131 15.87 -3.79 13.10
CA PRO A 131 14.99 -4.08 14.24
C PRO A 131 15.24 -3.22 15.47
N LEU A 132 16.51 -3.01 15.83
CA LEU A 132 16.89 -2.20 17.01
C LEU A 132 16.81 -0.69 16.80
N LYS A 133 16.51 -0.22 15.58
CA LYS A 133 16.25 1.19 15.26
C LYS A 133 14.75 1.50 15.13
N ARG A 134 13.89 0.49 15.28
CA ARG A 134 12.45 0.71 15.29
C ARG A 134 12.03 1.41 16.57
N GLY A 135 11.36 2.54 16.44
CA GLY A 135 10.70 3.22 17.57
C GLY A 135 9.47 2.46 18.03
N LEU A 136 9.12 2.60 19.31
CA LEU A 136 7.88 2.07 19.86
C LEU A 136 6.67 2.80 19.26
N ILE A 137 5.57 2.08 19.10
CA ILE A 137 4.28 2.65 18.72
C ILE A 137 3.58 3.03 20.03
N ASP A 138 3.67 4.29 20.41
CA ASP A 138 3.26 4.85 21.70
C ASP A 138 2.30 6.05 21.56
N GLU A 139 2.01 6.48 20.34
CA GLU A 139 1.14 7.61 20.05
C GLU A 139 -0.03 7.18 19.15
N VAL A 140 -1.23 7.72 19.42
CA VAL A 140 -2.41 7.52 18.59
C VAL A 140 -2.23 8.18 17.22
N PHE A 141 -2.69 7.47 16.20
CA PHE A 141 -2.85 7.97 14.84
C PHE A 141 -4.34 7.99 14.48
N SER A 142 -4.99 9.12 14.71
CA SER A 142 -6.41 9.27 14.39
C SER A 142 -6.64 9.31 12.87
N VAL A 143 -7.67 8.62 12.43
CA VAL A 143 -8.09 8.52 11.02
C VAL A 143 -9.46 9.15 10.74
N GLY A 144 -10.14 9.67 11.77
CA GLY A 144 -11.43 10.33 11.64
C GLY A 144 -12.60 9.39 11.38
N VAL A 145 -12.41 8.08 11.54
CA VAL A 145 -13.45 7.05 11.39
C VAL A 145 -13.77 6.48 12.76
N LYS A 146 -15.00 6.70 13.26
CA LYS A 146 -15.42 6.36 14.61
C LYS A 146 -15.13 4.94 15.03
N SER A 147 -15.50 3.98 14.19
CA SER A 147 -15.29 2.55 14.45
C SER A 147 -13.80 2.17 14.49
N ILE A 148 -12.93 2.87 13.76
CA ILE A 148 -11.48 2.65 13.82
C ILE A 148 -10.93 3.36 15.07
N ASP A 149 -11.15 4.65 15.20
CA ASP A 149 -10.59 5.44 16.28
C ASP A 149 -11.07 4.93 17.65
N GLY A 150 -12.35 4.55 17.80
CA GLY A 150 -12.94 4.08 19.05
C GLY A 150 -12.72 2.60 19.40
N LEU A 151 -12.63 1.71 18.41
CA LEU A 151 -12.66 0.25 18.63
C LEU A 151 -11.42 -0.50 18.09
N LEU A 152 -10.67 0.11 17.18
CA LEU A 152 -9.52 -0.46 16.47
C LEU A 152 -8.35 0.53 16.43
N THR A 153 -8.22 1.37 17.45
CA THR A 153 -7.31 2.52 17.48
C THR A 153 -5.95 2.23 16.84
N CYS A 154 -5.57 3.09 15.91
CA CYS A 154 -4.31 3.00 15.20
C CYS A 154 -3.21 3.78 15.91
N GLY A 155 -1.97 3.31 15.82
CA GLY A 155 -0.79 4.00 16.33
C GLY A 155 0.09 4.58 15.23
N LYS A 156 0.84 5.62 15.53
CA LYS A 156 1.83 6.19 14.62
C LYS A 156 2.93 5.18 14.30
N GLY A 157 3.12 4.92 13.01
CA GLY A 157 4.06 3.92 12.51
C GLY A 157 3.50 2.50 12.48
N GLN A 158 2.21 2.29 12.76
CA GLN A 158 1.55 0.99 12.65
C GLN A 158 1.30 0.61 11.19
N LYS A 159 1.39 -0.69 10.90
CA LYS A 159 1.03 -1.29 9.61
C LYS A 159 -0.31 -2.01 9.73
N LEU A 160 -1.30 -1.59 8.99
CA LEU A 160 -2.66 -2.13 9.02
C LEU A 160 -3.08 -2.66 7.65
N GLY A 161 -3.81 -3.77 7.66
CA GLY A 161 -4.43 -4.33 6.46
C GLY A 161 -5.90 -3.95 6.36
N ILE A 162 -6.37 -3.56 5.17
CA ILE A 162 -7.80 -3.43 4.86
C ILE A 162 -8.18 -4.62 3.98
N PHE A 163 -8.87 -5.58 4.55
CA PHE A 163 -9.28 -6.82 3.88
C PHE A 163 -10.73 -6.66 3.38
N ALA A 164 -10.92 -6.76 2.08
CA ALA A 164 -12.23 -6.54 1.47
C ALA A 164 -12.43 -7.37 0.21
N GLY A 165 -13.65 -7.84 0.01
CA GLY A 165 -14.12 -8.28 -1.29
C GLY A 165 -14.26 -7.12 -2.29
N SER A 166 -14.47 -7.43 -3.57
CA SER A 166 -14.71 -6.40 -4.59
C SER A 166 -16.04 -5.68 -4.33
N GLY A 167 -16.02 -4.33 -4.40
CA GLY A 167 -17.23 -3.50 -4.34
C GLY A 167 -17.81 -3.30 -2.92
N VAL A 168 -17.11 -3.64 -1.85
CA VAL A 168 -17.58 -3.52 -0.45
C VAL A 168 -17.32 -2.14 0.17
N GLY A 169 -16.79 -1.15 -0.59
CA GLY A 169 -16.53 0.20 -0.05
C GLY A 169 -15.08 0.45 0.40
N LYS A 170 -14.13 -0.38 -0.04
CA LYS A 170 -12.70 -0.24 0.26
C LYS A 170 -12.14 1.15 -0.09
N SER A 171 -12.37 1.61 -1.31
CA SER A 171 -11.86 2.90 -1.80
C SER A 171 -12.45 4.08 -1.03
N THR A 172 -13.74 4.00 -0.66
CA THR A 172 -14.41 4.99 0.19
C THR A 172 -13.75 5.06 1.56
N LEU A 173 -13.50 3.92 2.22
CA LEU A 173 -12.82 3.89 3.51
C LEU A 173 -11.40 4.48 3.43
N MET A 174 -10.64 4.13 2.39
CA MET A 174 -9.30 4.72 2.18
C MET A 174 -9.36 6.24 1.97
N GLY A 175 -10.38 6.72 1.25
CA GLY A 175 -10.66 8.15 1.12
C GLY A 175 -10.98 8.81 2.45
N MET A 176 -11.83 8.21 3.29
CA MET A 176 -12.13 8.69 4.64
C MET A 176 -10.86 8.78 5.48
N ILE A 177 -10.05 7.73 5.53
CA ILE A 177 -8.77 7.69 6.26
C ILE A 177 -7.83 8.80 5.75
N THR A 178 -7.71 8.97 4.43
CA THR A 178 -6.84 9.99 3.83
C THR A 178 -7.27 11.40 4.21
N ARG A 179 -8.56 11.69 4.20
CA ARG A 179 -9.09 13.00 4.59
C ARG A 179 -9.10 13.23 6.10
N GLY A 180 -9.34 12.16 6.86
CA GLY A 180 -9.50 12.24 8.33
C GLY A 180 -8.19 12.37 9.10
N CYS A 181 -7.07 11.86 8.56
CA CYS A 181 -5.79 11.98 9.24
C CYS A 181 -5.15 13.37 9.03
N LEU A 182 -4.59 13.91 10.10
CA LEU A 182 -4.02 15.27 10.14
C LEU A 182 -2.50 15.30 9.87
N VAL A 183 -1.93 14.27 9.26
CA VAL A 183 -0.50 14.26 8.92
C VAL A 183 -0.22 15.15 7.69
N PRO A 184 0.98 15.78 7.67
CA PRO A 184 1.31 16.73 6.60
C PRO A 184 1.56 16.06 5.24
N ILE A 185 1.90 14.78 5.24
CA ILE A 185 2.29 14.04 4.03
C ILE A 185 1.48 12.76 3.89
N LYS A 186 0.93 12.57 2.71
CA LYS A 186 0.18 11.36 2.34
C LYS A 186 0.73 10.82 1.03
N VAL A 187 1.15 9.56 1.04
CA VAL A 187 1.66 8.88 -0.16
C VAL A 187 0.74 7.73 -0.49
N ILE A 188 0.21 7.75 -1.71
CA ILE A 188 -0.81 6.79 -2.16
C ILE A 188 -0.28 6.02 -3.36
N ALA A 189 -0.19 4.70 -3.23
CA ALA A 189 0.20 3.78 -4.28
C ALA A 189 -1.05 3.08 -4.84
N LEU A 190 -1.46 3.45 -6.05
CA LEU A 190 -2.57 2.79 -6.77
C LEU A 190 -1.97 1.78 -7.74
N ILE A 191 -2.01 0.49 -7.35
CA ILE A 191 -1.28 -0.58 -8.03
C ILE A 191 -2.25 -1.61 -8.61
N GLY A 192 -2.33 -1.67 -9.93
CA GLY A 192 -3.16 -2.60 -10.67
C GLY A 192 -4.65 -2.26 -10.66
N GLU A 193 -5.01 -1.05 -10.28
CA GLU A 193 -6.38 -0.55 -10.37
C GLU A 193 -6.70 -0.14 -11.82
N ARG A 194 -7.98 -0.13 -12.18
CA ARG A 194 -8.41 0.21 -13.53
C ARG A 194 -8.17 1.69 -13.80
N GLY A 195 -7.71 2.04 -15.00
CA GLY A 195 -7.42 3.44 -15.38
C GLY A 195 -8.57 4.41 -15.09
N ARG A 196 -9.85 3.99 -15.30
CA ARG A 196 -11.04 4.80 -15.00
C ARG A 196 -11.24 5.10 -13.50
N GLU A 197 -10.73 4.22 -12.62
CA GLU A 197 -10.92 4.35 -11.16
C GLU A 197 -9.96 5.38 -10.55
N ILE A 198 -8.88 5.75 -11.27
CA ILE A 198 -7.90 6.72 -10.79
C ILE A 198 -8.49 8.15 -10.68
N PRO A 199 -9.07 8.74 -11.75
CA PRO A 199 -9.75 10.04 -11.63
C PRO A 199 -10.91 9.99 -10.64
N GLU A 200 -11.66 8.89 -10.62
CA GLU A 200 -12.77 8.70 -9.69
C GLU A 200 -12.31 8.72 -8.23
N PHE A 201 -11.19 8.06 -7.92
CA PHE A 201 -10.58 8.10 -6.58
C PHE A 201 -10.16 9.51 -6.19
N ILE A 202 -9.50 10.25 -7.08
CA ILE A 202 -9.07 11.63 -6.84
C ILE A 202 -10.30 12.53 -6.58
N GLU A 203 -11.28 12.50 -7.45
CA GLU A 203 -12.43 13.42 -7.37
C GLU A 203 -13.42 13.07 -6.24
N LYS A 204 -13.77 11.78 -6.09
CA LYS A 204 -14.77 11.37 -5.10
C LYS A 204 -14.16 11.13 -3.73
N ASN A 205 -13.05 10.39 -3.67
CA ASN A 205 -12.47 9.95 -2.39
C ASN A 205 -11.55 11.00 -1.78
N LEU A 206 -10.79 11.74 -2.59
CA LEU A 206 -9.92 12.83 -2.12
C LEU A 206 -10.52 14.23 -2.27
N LYS A 207 -11.74 14.35 -2.86
CA LYS A 207 -12.42 15.64 -3.12
C LYS A 207 -11.61 16.59 -4.00
N GLY A 208 -10.78 16.06 -4.90
CA GLY A 208 -9.89 16.83 -5.76
C GLY A 208 -8.68 17.46 -5.04
N ASP A 209 -8.57 17.32 -3.72
CA ASP A 209 -7.45 17.90 -2.95
C ASP A 209 -6.27 16.93 -2.86
N LEU A 210 -5.24 17.25 -3.62
CA LEU A 210 -3.95 16.56 -3.62
C LEU A 210 -2.84 17.34 -2.92
N SER A 211 -3.12 18.48 -2.31
CA SER A 211 -2.10 19.41 -1.80
C SER A 211 -1.10 18.77 -0.82
N SER A 212 -1.54 17.79 -0.05
CA SER A 212 -0.72 17.01 0.89
C SER A 212 -0.38 15.61 0.38
N CYS A 213 -0.74 15.28 -0.87
CA CYS A 213 -0.65 13.93 -1.42
C CYS A 213 0.41 13.81 -2.51
N VAL A 214 1.07 12.65 -2.56
CA VAL A 214 1.82 12.17 -3.73
C VAL A 214 1.18 10.86 -4.16
N LEU A 215 0.76 10.77 -5.42
CA LEU A 215 0.20 9.53 -5.98
C LEU A 215 1.21 8.87 -6.90
N VAL A 216 1.44 7.57 -6.72
CA VAL A 216 2.16 6.72 -7.67
C VAL A 216 1.18 5.70 -8.22
N VAL A 217 1.00 5.72 -9.53
CA VAL A 217 -0.04 4.96 -10.23
C VAL A 217 0.59 3.99 -11.22
N ALA A 218 0.23 2.72 -11.09
CA ALA A 218 0.43 1.69 -12.10
C ALA A 218 -0.89 0.97 -12.32
N THR A 219 -1.49 1.14 -13.49
CA THR A 219 -2.84 0.60 -13.79
C THR A 219 -2.82 -0.90 -14.10
N SER A 220 -3.99 -1.50 -14.22
CA SER A 220 -4.13 -2.94 -14.50
C SER A 220 -3.62 -3.35 -15.89
N ASP A 221 -3.55 -2.43 -16.82
CA ASP A 221 -3.02 -2.58 -18.18
C ASP A 221 -1.51 -2.31 -18.29
N ASP A 222 -0.89 -1.76 -17.23
CA ASP A 222 0.56 -1.63 -17.16
C ASP A 222 1.28 -2.99 -17.01
N SER A 223 2.54 -3.04 -17.41
CA SER A 223 3.36 -4.25 -17.30
C SER A 223 3.47 -4.75 -15.85
N PRO A 224 3.75 -6.05 -15.64
CA PRO A 224 4.00 -6.58 -14.30
C PRO A 224 5.14 -5.85 -13.58
N LEU A 225 6.15 -5.40 -14.32
CA LEU A 225 7.28 -4.67 -13.74
C LEU A 225 6.86 -3.28 -13.22
N MET A 226 6.02 -2.56 -13.97
CA MET A 226 5.44 -1.28 -13.54
C MET A 226 4.62 -1.46 -12.26
N ARG A 227 3.71 -2.45 -12.22
CA ARG A 227 2.88 -2.73 -11.04
C ARG A 227 3.71 -3.13 -9.82
N LYS A 228 4.76 -3.93 -10.00
CA LYS A 228 5.69 -4.29 -8.91
C LYS A 228 6.45 -3.07 -8.39
N TYR A 229 7.13 -2.35 -9.26
CA TYR A 229 8.00 -1.25 -8.82
C TYR A 229 7.24 0.00 -8.41
N GLY A 230 6.01 0.21 -8.87
CA GLY A 230 5.16 1.32 -8.41
C GLY A 230 4.98 1.37 -6.90
N ALA A 231 4.78 0.20 -6.27
CA ALA A 231 4.68 0.11 -4.81
C ALA A 231 5.98 0.51 -4.10
N PHE A 232 7.13 0.04 -4.61
CA PHE A 232 8.44 0.41 -4.06
C PHE A 232 8.79 1.87 -4.30
N CYS A 233 8.43 2.44 -5.45
CA CYS A 233 8.61 3.87 -5.75
C CYS A 233 7.84 4.75 -4.77
N ALA A 234 6.56 4.44 -4.53
CA ALA A 234 5.76 5.13 -3.53
C ALA A 234 6.35 5.03 -2.12
N MET A 235 6.82 3.83 -1.73
CA MET A 235 7.48 3.64 -0.44
C MET A 235 8.75 4.48 -0.32
N SER A 236 9.54 4.62 -1.40
CA SER A 236 10.75 5.47 -1.38
C SER A 236 10.42 6.95 -1.19
N VAL A 237 9.29 7.42 -1.72
CA VAL A 237 8.78 8.78 -1.44
C VAL A 237 8.39 8.92 0.03
N ALA A 238 7.69 7.94 0.60
CA ALA A 238 7.32 7.96 2.01
C ALA A 238 8.56 7.96 2.93
N GLU A 239 9.56 7.13 2.62
CA GLU A 239 10.84 7.09 3.35
C GLU A 239 11.62 8.41 3.27
N TYR A 240 11.58 9.08 2.12
CA TYR A 240 12.21 10.39 1.98
C TYR A 240 11.65 11.39 3.00
N PHE A 241 10.33 11.50 3.13
CA PHE A 241 9.70 12.40 4.10
C PHE A 241 9.88 11.94 5.56
N LYS A 242 9.77 10.63 5.83
CA LYS A 242 10.08 10.06 7.15
C LYS A 242 11.51 10.41 7.59
N ASN A 243 12.48 10.31 6.69
CA ASN A 243 13.88 10.63 6.99
C ASN A 243 14.12 12.12 7.26
N GLN A 244 13.18 13.00 6.94
CA GLN A 244 13.16 14.41 7.32
C GLN A 244 12.46 14.68 8.67
N GLY A 245 12.06 13.64 9.39
CA GLY A 245 11.37 13.78 10.68
C GLY A 245 9.86 13.99 10.56
N LEU A 246 9.26 13.77 9.39
CA LEU A 246 7.82 13.96 9.17
C LEU A 246 7.05 12.65 9.36
N ASP A 247 5.84 12.76 9.90
CA ASP A 247 4.89 11.66 9.92
C ASP A 247 4.18 11.56 8.57
N VAL A 248 4.11 10.34 8.04
CA VAL A 248 3.58 10.04 6.71
C VAL A 248 2.44 9.03 6.82
N LEU A 249 1.32 9.31 6.18
CA LEU A 249 0.32 8.28 5.85
C LEU A 249 0.72 7.62 4.52
N PHE A 250 0.87 6.31 4.54
CA PHE A 250 1.08 5.52 3.33
C PHE A 250 -0.15 4.64 3.08
N ILE A 251 -0.73 4.75 1.89
CA ILE A 251 -1.85 3.90 1.45
C ILE A 251 -1.44 3.14 0.21
N MET A 252 -1.68 1.85 0.18
CA MET A 252 -1.42 1.01 -0.98
C MET A 252 -2.67 0.23 -1.40
N ASP A 253 -3.10 0.43 -2.62
CA ASP A 253 -4.20 -0.29 -3.26
C ASP A 253 -3.73 -0.91 -4.57
N SER A 254 -3.46 -2.23 -4.65
CA SER A 254 -3.57 -3.25 -3.61
C SER A 254 -2.33 -4.17 -3.54
N VAL A 255 -2.13 -4.74 -2.36
CA VAL A 255 -1.10 -5.78 -2.14
C VAL A 255 -1.33 -7.00 -3.02
N THR A 256 -2.58 -7.38 -3.22
CA THR A 256 -2.96 -8.51 -4.06
C THR A 256 -2.50 -8.32 -5.51
N ARG A 257 -2.70 -7.11 -6.07
CA ARG A 257 -2.24 -6.79 -7.43
C ARG A 257 -0.73 -6.74 -7.55
N PHE A 258 -0.05 -6.25 -6.51
CA PHE A 258 1.41 -6.27 -6.40
C PHE A 258 1.96 -7.71 -6.38
N ALA A 259 1.36 -8.60 -5.59
CA ALA A 259 1.72 -10.02 -5.56
C ALA A 259 1.44 -10.72 -6.90
N MET A 260 0.32 -10.40 -7.57
CA MET A 260 0.00 -10.90 -8.91
C MET A 260 1.04 -10.46 -9.96
N ALA A 261 1.53 -9.23 -9.88
CA ALA A 261 2.61 -8.76 -10.76
C ALA A 261 3.89 -9.60 -10.59
N GLN A 262 4.29 -9.88 -9.35
CA GLN A 262 5.43 -10.76 -9.09
C GLN A 262 5.16 -12.21 -9.52
N ARG A 263 3.93 -12.70 -9.37
CA ARG A 263 3.54 -14.02 -9.90
C ARG A 263 3.77 -14.10 -11.40
N GLU A 264 3.34 -13.11 -12.17
CA GLU A 264 3.54 -13.06 -13.62
C GLU A 264 5.04 -13.06 -13.99
N ILE A 265 5.86 -12.30 -13.25
CA ILE A 265 7.32 -12.25 -13.45
C ILE A 265 7.96 -13.60 -13.09
N GLY A 266 7.65 -14.17 -11.93
CA GLY A 266 8.24 -15.42 -11.47
C GLY A 266 7.90 -16.60 -12.37
N LEU A 267 6.64 -16.71 -12.81
CA LEU A 267 6.22 -17.75 -13.76
C LEU A 267 6.92 -17.59 -15.12
N ALA A 268 7.12 -16.36 -15.60
CA ALA A 268 7.86 -16.11 -16.84
C ALA A 268 9.35 -16.49 -16.74
N LEU A 269 9.93 -16.41 -15.53
CA LEU A 269 11.28 -16.86 -15.20
C LEU A 269 11.39 -18.37 -14.93
N GLY A 270 10.28 -19.10 -14.99
CA GLY A 270 10.24 -20.55 -14.77
C GLY A 270 10.16 -20.96 -13.29
N GLU A 271 9.83 -20.04 -12.37
CA GLU A 271 9.57 -20.43 -10.98
C GLU A 271 8.35 -21.37 -10.91
N PRO A 272 8.43 -22.49 -10.16
CA PRO A 272 7.28 -23.37 -10.01
C PRO A 272 6.18 -22.71 -9.19
N PRO A 273 4.90 -22.83 -9.63
CA PRO A 273 3.78 -22.34 -8.85
C PRO A 273 3.57 -23.20 -7.59
N THR A 274 3.18 -22.56 -6.49
CA THR A 274 2.79 -23.20 -5.24
C THR A 274 1.28 -22.98 -4.96
N SER A 275 0.89 -22.66 -3.74
CA SER A 275 -0.50 -22.46 -3.34
C SER A 275 -1.20 -21.39 -4.19
N LYS A 276 -2.40 -21.71 -4.70
CA LYS A 276 -3.21 -20.88 -5.59
C LYS A 276 -2.42 -20.30 -6.79
N GLY A 277 -1.36 -20.99 -7.23
CA GLY A 277 -0.55 -20.62 -8.38
C GLY A 277 0.44 -19.48 -8.16
N TYR A 278 0.70 -19.08 -6.92
CA TYR A 278 1.75 -18.10 -6.60
C TYR A 278 3.11 -18.80 -6.49
N PRO A 279 4.17 -18.27 -7.14
CA PRO A 279 5.52 -18.74 -6.90
C PRO A 279 6.03 -18.25 -5.53
N PRO A 280 7.06 -18.90 -4.95
CA PRO A 280 7.63 -18.50 -3.66
C PRO A 280 8.08 -17.03 -3.60
N SER A 281 8.57 -16.50 -4.72
CA SER A 281 9.01 -15.10 -4.83
C SER A 281 7.87 -14.10 -4.59
N ALA A 282 6.62 -14.43 -4.92
CA ALA A 282 5.49 -13.55 -4.69
C ALA A 282 5.18 -13.35 -3.20
N LEU A 283 5.32 -14.41 -2.41
CA LEU A 283 5.13 -14.34 -0.95
C LEU A 283 6.30 -13.65 -0.26
N SER A 284 7.54 -13.97 -0.66
CA SER A 284 8.75 -13.37 -0.07
C SER A 284 8.92 -11.87 -0.38
N LEU A 285 8.22 -11.35 -1.40
CA LEU A 285 8.23 -9.94 -1.77
C LEU A 285 7.44 -9.07 -0.78
N LEU A 286 6.38 -9.59 -0.16
CA LEU A 286 5.51 -8.84 0.75
C LEU A 286 6.26 -8.23 1.95
N PRO A 287 7.04 -9.00 2.74
CA PRO A 287 7.81 -8.42 3.83
C PRO A 287 8.87 -7.42 3.37
N GLN A 288 9.46 -7.59 2.17
CA GLN A 288 10.43 -6.64 1.63
C GLN A 288 9.86 -5.23 1.46
N LEU A 289 8.59 -5.11 1.11
CA LEU A 289 7.90 -3.83 1.00
C LEU A 289 7.32 -3.37 2.34
N MET A 290 6.54 -4.23 3.00
CA MET A 290 5.72 -3.86 4.14
C MET A 290 6.56 -3.53 5.38
N GLU A 291 7.72 -4.19 5.56
CA GLU A 291 8.64 -3.92 6.67
C GLU A 291 9.45 -2.62 6.52
N ARG A 292 9.34 -1.92 5.40
CA ARG A 292 9.90 -0.57 5.22
C ARG A 292 9.07 0.51 5.93
N ALA A 293 7.78 0.26 6.15
CA ALA A 293 6.92 1.12 6.95
C ALA A 293 7.22 0.95 8.45
N GLY A 294 6.88 1.96 9.24
CA GLY A 294 7.05 1.96 10.68
C GLY A 294 7.64 3.27 11.23
N LYS A 295 7.78 3.33 12.55
CA LYS A 295 8.46 4.40 13.28
C LYS A 295 9.96 4.07 13.38
N GLU A 296 10.81 5.04 13.17
CA GLU A 296 12.27 4.90 13.33
C GLU A 296 12.75 5.92 14.37
N GLU A 297 13.61 5.49 15.28
CA GLU A 297 14.15 6.39 16.32
C GLU A 297 14.83 7.63 15.71
N ASN A 298 14.57 8.80 16.28
CA ASN A 298 15.06 10.09 15.85
C ASN A 298 14.69 10.51 14.42
N LYS A 299 13.64 9.89 13.85
CA LYS A 299 13.04 10.24 12.56
C LYS A 299 11.52 10.33 12.69
N GLY A 300 10.85 10.60 11.58
CA GLY A 300 9.39 10.51 11.51
C GLY A 300 8.90 9.06 11.42
N SER A 301 7.62 8.90 11.15
CA SER A 301 6.97 7.60 11.02
C SER A 301 6.29 7.42 9.66
N ILE A 302 6.11 6.17 9.24
CA ILE A 302 5.22 5.79 8.13
C ILE A 302 4.12 4.90 8.73
N THR A 303 2.94 5.47 8.92
CA THR A 303 1.73 4.71 9.25
C THR A 303 1.12 4.21 7.96
N ALA A 304 0.98 2.90 7.80
CA ALA A 304 0.66 2.30 6.52
C ALA A 304 -0.66 1.52 6.55
N PHE A 305 -1.50 1.76 5.53
CA PHE A 305 -2.70 0.98 5.26
C PHE A 305 -2.52 0.24 3.93
N PHE A 306 -2.50 -1.08 4.02
CA PHE A 306 -2.35 -1.99 2.89
C PHE A 306 -3.68 -2.64 2.56
N SER A 307 -4.25 -2.36 1.40
CA SER A 307 -5.46 -3.06 0.98
C SER A 307 -5.13 -4.45 0.45
N VAL A 308 -5.93 -5.42 0.85
CA VAL A 308 -5.84 -6.82 0.41
C VAL A 308 -7.19 -7.22 -0.14
N LEU A 309 -7.22 -7.59 -1.42
CA LEU A 309 -8.44 -8.12 -2.04
C LEU A 309 -8.60 -9.58 -1.65
N VAL A 310 -9.77 -9.91 -1.12
CA VAL A 310 -10.13 -11.24 -0.65
C VAL A 310 -11.32 -11.73 -1.47
N GLU A 311 -11.08 -12.68 -2.37
CA GLU A 311 -12.15 -13.23 -3.19
C GLU A 311 -13.09 -14.12 -2.35
N GLY A 312 -14.39 -13.86 -2.44
CA GLY A 312 -15.40 -14.63 -1.71
C GLY A 312 -15.29 -14.52 -0.17
N ASP A 313 -14.68 -13.43 0.33
CA ASP A 313 -14.42 -13.20 1.76
C ASP A 313 -13.54 -14.30 2.41
N ASP A 314 -12.77 -15.04 1.57
CA ASP A 314 -11.86 -16.12 1.99
C ASP A 314 -10.52 -15.56 2.51
N LEU A 315 -10.42 -15.34 3.81
CA LEU A 315 -9.19 -14.90 4.48
C LEU A 315 -8.07 -15.96 4.49
N SER A 316 -8.33 -17.19 4.01
CA SER A 316 -7.31 -18.25 3.86
C SER A 316 -6.49 -18.15 2.57
N ASP A 317 -6.71 -17.10 1.77
CA ASP A 317 -5.87 -16.80 0.59
C ASP A 317 -4.41 -16.62 1.02
N PRO A 318 -3.42 -17.23 0.32
CA PRO A 318 -2.01 -17.16 0.69
C PRO A 318 -1.46 -15.75 0.84
N ILE A 319 -1.93 -14.80 0.01
CA ILE A 319 -1.52 -13.38 0.11
C ILE A 319 -2.16 -12.72 1.32
N ALA A 320 -3.44 -13.02 1.60
CA ALA A 320 -4.14 -12.50 2.76
C ALA A 320 -3.52 -13.03 4.07
N ASP A 321 -3.22 -14.33 4.15
CA ASP A 321 -2.60 -14.94 5.32
C ASP A 321 -1.18 -14.40 5.53
N GLN A 322 -0.35 -14.35 4.48
CA GLN A 322 0.99 -13.78 4.54
C GLN A 322 0.96 -12.30 4.98
N ALA A 323 0.04 -11.49 4.41
CA ALA A 323 -0.10 -10.10 4.81
C ALA A 323 -0.47 -9.97 6.29
N ARG A 324 -1.44 -10.77 6.80
CA ARG A 324 -1.83 -10.77 8.21
C ARG A 324 -0.69 -11.12 9.16
N SER A 325 0.23 -11.98 8.74
CA SER A 325 1.39 -12.37 9.55
C SER A 325 2.39 -11.22 9.75
N ILE A 326 2.49 -10.31 8.77
CA ILE A 326 3.44 -9.18 8.76
C ILE A 326 2.84 -7.94 9.44
N LEU A 327 1.51 -7.76 9.32
CA LEU A 327 0.82 -6.55 9.76
C LEU A 327 0.57 -6.53 11.27
N ASP A 328 0.53 -5.32 11.84
CA ASP A 328 0.27 -5.06 13.26
C ASP A 328 -1.24 -4.98 13.59
N GLY A 329 -2.10 -5.24 12.61
CA GLY A 329 -3.54 -5.25 12.73
C GLY A 329 -4.24 -5.35 11.38
N HIS A 330 -5.54 -5.56 11.41
CA HIS A 330 -6.35 -5.71 10.21
C HIS A 330 -7.78 -5.19 10.43
N ILE A 331 -8.33 -4.61 9.37
CA ILE A 331 -9.70 -4.11 9.26
C ILE A 331 -10.37 -4.96 8.18
N VAL A 332 -11.40 -5.69 8.54
CA VAL A 332 -12.18 -6.53 7.63
C VAL A 332 -13.45 -5.80 7.25
N LEU A 333 -13.68 -5.60 5.95
CA LEU A 333 -14.95 -5.09 5.45
C LEU A 333 -15.89 -6.26 5.13
N SER A 334 -17.15 -6.15 5.53
CA SER A 334 -18.17 -7.18 5.36
C SER A 334 -19.25 -6.75 4.38
N ARG A 335 -19.53 -7.60 3.39
CA ARG A 335 -20.66 -7.40 2.48
C ARG A 335 -21.98 -7.42 3.21
N GLU A 336 -22.13 -8.29 4.21
CA GLU A 336 -23.33 -8.39 5.04
C GLU A 336 -23.70 -7.01 5.67
N LEU A 337 -22.70 -6.25 6.14
CA LEU A 337 -22.96 -4.93 6.70
C LEU A 337 -23.43 -3.92 5.65
N THR A 338 -22.99 -4.07 4.40
CA THR A 338 -23.50 -3.22 3.30
C THR A 338 -24.97 -3.52 3.02
N ASP A 339 -25.39 -4.77 3.13
CA ASP A 339 -26.78 -5.17 2.94
C ASP A 339 -27.72 -4.61 4.04
N TYR A 340 -27.16 -4.35 5.24
CA TYR A 340 -27.85 -3.64 6.33
C TYR A 340 -27.76 -2.12 6.25
N GLY A 341 -27.08 -1.56 5.23
CA GLY A 341 -26.89 -0.12 5.08
C GLY A 341 -25.91 0.51 6.06
N ILE A 342 -25.04 -0.29 6.69
CA ILE A 342 -24.01 0.18 7.62
C ILE A 342 -22.74 0.53 6.84
N TYR A 343 -22.38 1.79 6.81
CA TYR A 343 -21.18 2.32 6.14
C TYR A 343 -20.36 3.17 7.12
N PRO A 344 -19.00 3.09 7.12
CA PRO A 344 -18.21 2.06 6.43
C PRO A 344 -18.49 0.65 6.98
N PRO A 345 -18.52 -0.38 6.16
CA PRO A 345 -18.97 -1.73 6.54
C PRO A 345 -17.87 -2.52 7.27
N ILE A 346 -17.34 -1.95 8.35
CA ILE A 346 -16.25 -2.52 9.14
C ILE A 346 -16.79 -3.59 10.07
N ASN A 347 -16.39 -4.85 9.84
CA ASN A 347 -16.68 -5.92 10.78
C ASN A 347 -15.72 -5.85 11.99
N ILE A 348 -16.16 -5.22 13.05
CA ILE A 348 -15.34 -5.00 14.25
C ILE A 348 -14.99 -6.30 14.98
N LEU A 349 -15.79 -7.36 14.86
CA LEU A 349 -15.53 -8.65 15.51
C LEU A 349 -14.38 -9.40 14.83
N ASN A 350 -14.29 -9.28 13.50
CA ASN A 350 -13.24 -9.89 12.69
C ASN A 350 -12.01 -8.97 12.46
N SER A 351 -12.05 -7.76 13.03
CA SER A 351 -10.97 -6.77 12.93
C SER A 351 -10.19 -6.67 14.24
N ALA A 352 -8.90 -6.32 14.15
CA ALA A 352 -8.05 -6.18 15.32
C ALA A 352 -6.93 -5.14 15.08
N SER A 353 -6.62 -4.36 16.12
CA SER A 353 -5.38 -3.60 16.24
C SER A 353 -4.56 -4.18 17.38
N ARG A 354 -3.34 -4.63 17.09
CA ARG A 354 -2.49 -5.28 18.11
C ARG A 354 -1.92 -4.28 19.11
N VAL A 355 -1.80 -3.01 18.71
CA VAL A 355 -1.20 -1.94 19.54
C VAL A 355 -2.23 -1.10 20.28
N ALA A 356 -3.51 -1.21 19.98
CA ALA A 356 -4.54 -0.33 20.52
C ALA A 356 -4.48 -0.22 22.05
N LYS A 357 -4.35 -1.35 22.76
CA LYS A 357 -4.29 -1.40 24.23
C LYS A 357 -3.09 -0.66 24.84
N ASP A 358 -2.01 -0.46 24.07
CA ASP A 358 -0.76 0.12 24.54
C ASP A 358 -0.71 1.64 24.33
N ILE A 359 -1.65 2.20 23.53
CA ILE A 359 -1.68 3.61 23.12
C ILE A 359 -2.92 4.39 23.60
N ILE A 360 -3.92 3.71 24.17
CA ILE A 360 -5.12 4.32 24.74
C ILE A 360 -5.16 4.14 26.26
N SER A 361 -5.99 4.95 26.94
CA SER A 361 -6.16 4.83 28.38
C SER A 361 -6.89 3.52 28.74
N GLU A 362 -6.74 3.10 30.01
CA GLU A 362 -7.44 1.91 30.53
C GLU A 362 -8.96 2.04 30.43
N SER A 363 -9.53 3.23 30.73
CA SER A 363 -10.96 3.50 30.59
C SER A 363 -11.44 3.33 29.14
N GLN A 364 -10.69 3.85 28.18
CA GLN A 364 -10.99 3.71 26.76
C GLN A 364 -10.95 2.23 26.33
N ASN A 365 -9.93 1.50 26.76
CA ASN A 365 -9.81 0.08 26.48
C ASN A 365 -10.97 -0.75 27.07
N LEU A 366 -11.41 -0.44 28.30
CA LEU A 366 -12.58 -1.07 28.92
C LEU A 366 -13.85 -0.80 28.11
N CYS A 367 -14.08 0.44 27.69
CA CYS A 367 -15.21 0.81 26.85
C CYS A 367 -15.19 0.05 25.50
N ALA A 368 -14.07 0.03 24.80
CA ALA A 368 -13.94 -0.70 23.52
C ALA A 368 -14.20 -2.21 23.69
N ARG A 369 -13.70 -2.82 24.77
CA ARG A 369 -13.94 -4.23 25.10
C ARG A 369 -15.39 -4.50 25.42
N LYS A 370 -16.05 -3.64 26.25
CA LYS A 370 -17.47 -3.79 26.60
C LYS A 370 -18.34 -3.67 25.36
N PHE A 371 -18.09 -2.68 24.49
CA PHE A 371 -18.81 -2.53 23.22
C PHE A 371 -18.73 -3.79 22.37
N ARG A 372 -17.50 -4.28 22.14
CA ARG A 372 -17.29 -5.49 21.32
C ARG A 372 -17.99 -6.73 21.92
N ARG A 373 -17.96 -6.89 23.25
CA ARG A 373 -18.66 -7.99 23.94
C ARG A 373 -20.17 -7.93 23.72
N LEU A 374 -20.79 -6.76 23.96
CA LEU A 374 -22.23 -6.59 23.78
C LEU A 374 -22.62 -6.79 22.30
N TYR A 375 -21.80 -6.31 21.37
CA TYR A 375 -22.06 -6.49 19.94
C TYR A 375 -21.90 -7.95 19.50
N ALA A 376 -20.96 -8.69 20.07
CA ALA A 376 -20.80 -10.12 19.84
C ALA A 376 -22.04 -10.89 20.33
N LEU A 377 -22.54 -10.61 21.54
CA LEU A 377 -23.76 -11.22 22.08
C LEU A 377 -24.96 -10.97 21.16
N LEU A 378 -25.12 -9.75 20.63
CA LEU A 378 -26.19 -9.44 19.66
C LEU A 378 -26.09 -10.30 18.40
N LYS A 379 -24.89 -10.47 17.87
CA LYS A 379 -24.66 -11.25 16.64
C LYS A 379 -24.86 -12.75 16.87
N GLU A 380 -24.37 -13.29 17.97
CA GLU A 380 -24.55 -14.70 18.34
C GLU A 380 -26.03 -15.06 18.55
N ASN A 381 -26.84 -14.15 19.07
CA ASN A 381 -28.25 -14.36 19.39
C ASN A 381 -29.21 -13.71 18.39
N GLU A 382 -28.70 -13.18 17.26
CA GLU A 382 -29.50 -12.44 16.27
C GLU A 382 -30.74 -13.23 15.79
N MET A 383 -30.57 -14.52 15.52
CA MET A 383 -31.68 -15.38 15.07
C MET A 383 -32.75 -15.54 16.15
N LEU A 384 -32.34 -15.79 17.41
CA LEU A 384 -33.27 -15.95 18.54
C LEU A 384 -34.08 -14.68 18.81
N ILE A 385 -33.43 -13.53 18.67
CA ILE A 385 -34.06 -12.21 18.84
C ILE A 385 -35.08 -11.97 17.72
N ARG A 386 -34.71 -12.26 16.46
CA ARG A 386 -35.55 -12.03 15.27
C ARG A 386 -36.83 -12.87 15.25
N ILE A 387 -36.77 -14.14 15.69
CA ILE A 387 -37.93 -15.04 15.75
C ILE A 387 -38.73 -14.86 17.04
N GLY A 388 -38.32 -13.94 17.94
CA GLY A 388 -39.01 -13.70 19.20
C GLY A 388 -38.88 -14.81 20.23
N SER A 389 -37.90 -15.72 20.08
CA SER A 389 -37.68 -16.83 21.03
C SER A 389 -36.90 -16.40 22.27
N TYR A 390 -36.25 -15.25 22.25
CA TYR A 390 -35.55 -14.71 23.41
C TYR A 390 -36.52 -13.93 24.32
N GLN A 391 -36.50 -14.25 25.61
CA GLN A 391 -37.28 -13.55 26.61
C GLN A 391 -36.37 -12.64 27.45
N MET A 392 -36.71 -11.37 27.52
CA MET A 392 -36.02 -10.38 28.39
C MET A 392 -36.01 -10.85 29.82
N GLY A 393 -34.86 -10.70 30.49
CA GLY A 393 -34.64 -11.16 31.87
C GLY A 393 -33.88 -12.47 32.00
N ASN A 394 -33.71 -13.24 30.94
CA ASN A 394 -32.94 -14.49 30.95
C ASN A 394 -31.44 -14.27 31.04
N ASP A 395 -30.95 -13.24 30.37
CA ASP A 395 -29.53 -12.86 30.36
C ASP A 395 -29.40 -11.33 30.43
N LYS A 396 -28.81 -10.84 31.55
CA LYS A 396 -28.69 -9.41 31.82
C LYS A 396 -27.76 -8.69 30.81
N GLU A 397 -26.69 -9.36 30.33
CA GLU A 397 -25.78 -8.77 29.37
C GLU A 397 -26.44 -8.69 27.99
N LEU A 398 -27.17 -9.72 27.58
CA LEU A 398 -27.91 -9.72 26.32
C LEU A 398 -29.07 -8.70 26.36
N ASP A 399 -29.76 -8.55 27.49
CA ASP A 399 -30.76 -7.51 27.68
C ASP A 399 -30.19 -6.10 27.52
N GLU A 400 -29.00 -5.85 28.11
CA GLU A 400 -28.27 -4.59 27.92
C GLU A 400 -27.90 -4.39 26.43
N ALA A 401 -27.39 -5.41 25.79
CA ALA A 401 -27.01 -5.37 24.37
C ALA A 401 -28.21 -5.05 23.48
N ILE A 402 -29.37 -5.70 23.71
CA ILE A 402 -30.62 -5.44 22.97
C ILE A 402 -31.06 -3.98 23.12
N LYS A 403 -31.06 -3.46 24.36
CA LYS A 403 -31.44 -2.06 24.63
C LYS A 403 -30.54 -1.05 23.92
N LYS A 404 -29.24 -1.35 23.79
CA LYS A 404 -28.21 -0.46 23.20
C LYS A 404 -28.00 -0.70 21.72
N LYS A 405 -28.65 -1.71 21.11
CA LYS A 405 -28.44 -2.12 19.72
C LYS A 405 -28.47 -0.94 18.73
N ALA A 406 -29.54 -0.14 18.77
CA ALA A 406 -29.71 0.99 17.85
C ALA A 406 -28.58 2.04 17.96
N LEU A 407 -28.13 2.33 19.19
CA LEU A 407 -27.03 3.28 19.44
C LEU A 407 -25.68 2.71 18.96
N MET A 408 -25.47 1.41 19.13
CA MET A 408 -24.26 0.72 18.68
C MET A 408 -24.19 0.71 17.14
N GLU A 409 -25.29 0.40 16.45
CA GLU A 409 -25.37 0.44 14.99
C GLU A 409 -25.16 1.87 14.46
N GLN A 410 -25.74 2.88 15.12
CA GLN A 410 -25.52 4.29 14.79
C GLN A 410 -24.05 4.73 14.99
N PHE A 411 -23.36 4.18 15.98
CA PHE A 411 -21.93 4.44 16.19
C PHE A 411 -21.09 3.82 15.09
N LEU A 412 -21.42 2.61 14.64
CA LEU A 412 -20.70 1.93 13.56
C LEU A 412 -20.95 2.60 12.21
N ALA A 413 -22.13 3.18 12.01
CA ALA A 413 -22.47 3.93 10.80
C ALA A 413 -21.91 5.36 10.86
N GLN A 414 -21.29 5.80 9.76
CA GLN A 414 -20.74 7.15 9.61
C GLN A 414 -20.83 7.60 8.16
N ASP A 415 -21.37 8.78 7.91
CA ASP A 415 -21.32 9.40 6.59
C ASP A 415 -19.86 9.62 6.16
N GLU A 416 -19.55 9.35 4.92
CA GLU A 416 -18.19 9.44 4.39
C GLU A 416 -17.56 10.83 4.49
N ASN A 417 -18.38 11.87 4.62
CA ASN A 417 -17.96 13.27 4.74
C ASN A 417 -17.94 13.76 6.21
N ALA A 418 -18.57 13.03 7.13
CA ALA A 418 -18.66 13.39 8.54
C ALA A 418 -17.48 12.84 9.35
N LEU A 419 -16.26 13.31 9.03
CA LEU A 419 -15.06 12.93 9.75
C LEU A 419 -15.12 13.43 11.19
N GLN A 420 -14.68 12.62 12.15
CA GLN A 420 -14.82 12.92 13.56
C GLN A 420 -13.48 12.91 14.29
N PRO A 421 -13.20 13.91 15.16
CA PRO A 421 -12.02 13.88 16.02
C PRO A 421 -12.00 12.68 16.95
N PHE A 422 -10.79 12.22 17.28
CA PHE A 422 -10.55 11.05 18.14
C PHE A 422 -11.29 11.11 19.46
N GLU A 423 -11.20 12.25 20.18
CA GLU A 423 -11.81 12.45 21.50
C GLU A 423 -13.33 12.34 21.44
N GLN A 424 -13.96 12.86 20.39
CA GLN A 424 -15.40 12.78 20.21
C GLN A 424 -15.87 11.35 19.94
N SER A 425 -15.08 10.54 19.24
CA SER A 425 -15.38 9.13 19.03
C SER A 425 -15.43 8.36 20.34
N PHE A 426 -14.52 8.65 21.28
CA PHE A 426 -14.55 8.04 22.61
C PHE A 426 -15.68 8.57 23.51
N GLN A 427 -15.97 9.87 23.49
CA GLN A 427 -17.11 10.42 24.23
C GLN A 427 -18.42 9.75 23.83
N GLN A 428 -18.67 9.58 22.53
CA GLN A 428 -19.85 8.86 22.05
C GLN A 428 -19.85 7.39 22.48
N LEU A 429 -18.69 6.74 22.46
CA LEU A 429 -18.57 5.36 22.94
C LEU A 429 -18.91 5.22 24.42
N GLU A 430 -18.43 6.13 25.26
CA GLU A 430 -18.74 6.18 26.68
C GLU A 430 -20.24 6.44 26.94
N GLU A 431 -20.85 7.38 26.21
CA GLU A 431 -22.29 7.69 26.34
C GLU A 431 -23.18 6.49 26.02
N ILE A 432 -22.82 5.71 24.98
CA ILE A 432 -23.52 4.48 24.61
C ILE A 432 -23.45 3.43 25.76
N LEU A 433 -22.31 3.36 26.44
CA LEU A 433 -22.03 2.30 27.40
C LEU A 433 -22.46 2.64 28.85
N ARG A 434 -22.79 3.89 29.11
CA ARG A 434 -23.46 4.30 30.36
C ARG A 434 -24.88 3.76 30.38
#